data_bee799f12afdcfe79eb90a1ba6322638
#
_entry.id   bee799f12afdcfe79eb90a1ba6322638
#
_cell.length_a   1.000
_cell.length_b   1.000
_cell.length_c   1.000
_cell.angle_alpha   90.00
_cell.angle_beta   90.00
_cell.angle_gamma   90.00
#
_symmetry.space_group_name_H-M   'P 1'
#
loop_
_entity.id
_entity.type
_entity.pdbx_description
1 polymer ?
#
loop_
_entity_poly.entity_id
_entity_poly.type
_entity_poly.pdbx_seq_one_letter_code
_entity_poly.pdbx_strand_id
1 'polypeptide(L)'
;MGHRSVCFLTNVIAFAVLTASAQETLRPKDVRNLAKQGSSALPRLQELLRNPDLDIRIEAVKAITDVGTPGSLAPLIQASADNDPEVQIRATDGLVNFYLPGYVQRGLGASLKRVGTSIKGKFTDTNDQVIDAFVIPRPDVIQALGTLVRSGASVEARANASRALGILRAKAAVPDLVAALRSKDKDTDVIFESLIALEKIRDESAAPGVAFLLRDLDQKVQLAAIETVGLLQNKSSVPQLLDVLENSRNNKVKRAALTSLAMLPDEKSRVVYNKYLHDKDDGLRAAAAEGVGRLKNPADLPMLEAAFKDENKMSPRLSLAFAQVMLGKTQIAEFSPFQLLINTLNSVGYRGVAYAFLVELARNPVLRPPLYHAAEIGTKDEKVYLARILAVSGSQDSVACLEKLSHDGDDEVAQEGLRALRTLKARL
;
A
#
# COMPACT_ATOMS: atom_id res chain seq x y z
N MET A 1 44.61 -90.60 31.90
CA MET A 1 44.76 -89.49 32.83
C MET A 1 44.46 -88.23 32.10
N GLY A 2 43.25 -87.72 32.22
CA GLY A 2 42.78 -86.57 31.48
C GLY A 2 42.03 -85.60 32.38
N HIS A 3 42.52 -84.43 32.45
CA HIS A 3 41.85 -83.35 33.17
C HIS A 3 40.87 -82.64 32.26
N ARG A 4 39.64 -82.62 32.63
CA ARG A 4 38.54 -81.80 32.01
C ARG A 4 38.52 -80.46 32.75
N SER A 5 38.83 -79.35 32.03
CA SER A 5 38.56 -78.01 32.50
C SER A 5 37.16 -77.59 32.04
N VAL A 6 36.34 -77.22 32.98
CA VAL A 6 35.01 -76.65 32.77
C VAL A 6 35.11 -75.14 32.74
N CYS A 7 34.85 -74.51 31.56
CA CYS A 7 34.69 -73.06 31.46
C CYS A 7 33.27 -72.67 31.86
N PHE A 8 33.14 -71.84 32.92
CA PHE A 8 31.91 -71.14 33.23
C PHE A 8 31.80 -69.91 32.36
N LEU A 9 30.80 -69.86 31.47
CA LEU A 9 30.40 -68.64 30.79
C LEU A 9 29.35 -67.94 31.66
N THR A 10 29.75 -66.80 32.21
CA THR A 10 28.84 -65.84 32.88
C THR A 10 28.22 -64.92 31.82
N ASN A 11 26.94 -65.17 31.49
CA ASN A 11 26.14 -64.25 30.67
C ASN A 11 25.75 -63.02 31.52
N VAL A 12 26.37 -61.86 31.23
CA VAL A 12 25.91 -60.55 31.70
C VAL A 12 24.90 -60.03 30.75
N ILE A 13 23.61 -60.14 31.10
CA ILE A 13 22.48 -59.51 30.40
C ILE A 13 22.46 -58.06 30.83
N ALA A 14 22.98 -57.14 29.98
CA ALA A 14 22.82 -55.72 30.13
C ALA A 14 21.36 -55.33 29.80
N PHE A 15 20.57 -55.03 30.78
CA PHE A 15 19.27 -54.40 30.59
C PHE A 15 19.51 -52.94 30.23
N ALA A 16 19.45 -52.61 28.94
CA ALA A 16 19.32 -51.23 28.46
C ALA A 16 17.88 -50.76 28.73
N VAL A 17 17.71 -50.03 29.82
CA VAL A 17 16.46 -49.30 30.10
C VAL A 17 16.40 -48.14 29.11
N LEU A 18 15.70 -48.33 27.98
CA LEU A 18 15.26 -47.28 27.13
C LEU A 18 14.20 -46.47 27.89
N THR A 19 14.62 -45.38 28.54
CA THR A 19 13.70 -44.33 28.97
C THR A 19 13.18 -43.65 27.72
N ALA A 20 12.11 -44.21 27.13
CA ALA A 20 11.28 -43.45 26.21
C ALA A 20 10.66 -42.33 27.04
N SER A 21 11.31 -41.14 27.02
CA SER A 21 10.62 -39.92 27.43
C SER A 21 9.40 -39.83 26.53
N ALA A 22 8.20 -40.03 27.08
CA ALA A 22 6.95 -39.71 26.40
C ALA A 22 7.06 -38.23 26.01
N GLN A 23 7.38 -38.01 24.77
CA GLN A 23 7.33 -36.68 24.16
C GLN A 23 5.85 -36.31 24.23
N GLU A 24 5.49 -35.50 25.23
CA GLU A 24 4.13 -34.95 25.35
C GLU A 24 3.80 -34.36 23.99
N THR A 25 2.82 -34.96 23.28
CA THR A 25 2.45 -34.51 21.93
C THR A 25 1.85 -33.12 22.06
N LEU A 26 2.69 -32.11 21.80
CA LEU A 26 2.32 -30.71 21.90
C LEU A 26 1.16 -30.44 20.92
N ARG A 27 0.02 -30.01 21.45
CA ARG A 27 -1.15 -29.72 20.62
C ARG A 27 -1.11 -28.26 20.16
N PRO A 28 -1.65 -27.91 18.99
CA PRO A 28 -1.74 -26.54 18.48
C PRO A 28 -2.33 -25.54 19.49
N LYS A 29 -3.32 -26.00 20.32
CA LYS A 29 -3.92 -25.19 21.39
C LYS A 29 -2.92 -24.80 22.48
N ASP A 30 -2.00 -25.69 22.80
CA ASP A 30 -1.02 -25.47 23.87
C ASP A 30 0.01 -24.45 23.41
N VAL A 31 0.43 -24.49 22.11
CA VAL A 31 1.29 -23.47 21.46
C VAL A 31 0.63 -22.09 21.50
N ARG A 32 -0.65 -22.00 21.14
CA ARG A 32 -1.40 -20.73 21.17
C ARG A 32 -1.45 -20.11 22.56
N ASN A 33 -1.54 -20.93 23.60
CA ASN A 33 -1.57 -20.45 24.99
C ASN A 33 -0.23 -19.87 25.45
N LEU A 34 0.91 -20.21 24.80
CA LEU A 34 2.22 -19.62 25.11
C LEU A 34 2.23 -18.11 24.86
N ALA A 35 1.48 -17.60 23.89
CA ALA A 35 1.39 -16.16 23.62
C ALA A 35 0.95 -15.34 24.84
N LYS A 36 0.16 -15.94 25.75
CA LYS A 36 -0.28 -15.28 26.99
C LYS A 36 0.86 -14.97 27.97
N GLN A 37 2.01 -15.61 27.81
CA GLN A 37 3.21 -15.35 28.60
C GLN A 37 4.02 -14.16 28.07
N GLY A 38 3.60 -13.55 26.95
CA GLY A 38 4.27 -12.41 26.35
C GLY A 38 5.68 -12.74 25.86
N SER A 39 6.60 -11.80 26.01
CA SER A 39 7.99 -11.93 25.48
C SER A 39 8.78 -13.10 26.06
N SER A 40 8.44 -13.60 27.26
CA SER A 40 9.14 -14.74 27.87
C SER A 40 8.91 -16.05 27.11
N ALA A 41 7.83 -16.15 26.31
CA ALA A 41 7.54 -17.31 25.48
C ALA A 41 8.34 -17.33 24.16
N LEU A 42 8.92 -16.21 23.71
CA LEU A 42 9.54 -16.12 22.39
C LEU A 42 10.64 -17.17 22.14
N PRO A 43 11.57 -17.49 23.08
CA PRO A 43 12.56 -18.53 22.84
C PRO A 43 11.94 -19.89 22.54
N ARG A 44 10.92 -20.25 23.31
CA ARG A 44 10.19 -21.52 23.11
C ARG A 44 9.40 -21.54 21.82
N LEU A 45 8.70 -20.45 21.49
CA LEU A 45 7.96 -20.32 20.23
C LEU A 45 8.90 -20.37 19.02
N GLN A 46 10.09 -19.80 19.13
CA GLN A 46 11.11 -19.85 18.07
C GLN A 46 11.62 -21.28 17.83
N GLU A 47 11.82 -22.07 18.87
CA GLU A 47 12.13 -23.51 18.72
C GLU A 47 11.04 -24.24 17.96
N LEU A 48 9.76 -23.96 18.25
CA LEU A 48 8.60 -24.58 17.62
C LEU A 48 8.45 -24.25 16.13
N LEU A 49 9.08 -23.20 15.63
CA LEU A 49 9.17 -22.93 14.18
C LEU A 49 9.93 -24.01 13.40
N ARG A 50 10.67 -24.90 14.07
CA ARG A 50 11.38 -26.03 13.46
C ARG A 50 10.66 -27.37 13.68
N ASN A 51 9.45 -27.34 14.24
CA ASN A 51 8.70 -28.58 14.50
C ASN A 51 8.36 -29.28 13.18
N PRO A 52 8.44 -30.62 13.09
CA PRO A 52 8.04 -31.36 11.89
C PRO A 52 6.55 -31.22 11.59
N ASP A 53 5.70 -31.03 12.59
CA ASP A 53 4.27 -30.81 12.45
C ASP A 53 3.99 -29.39 11.96
N LEU A 54 3.34 -29.29 10.80
CA LEU A 54 2.97 -28.03 10.16
C LEU A 54 2.03 -27.18 11.03
N ASP A 55 1.05 -27.82 11.66
CA ASP A 55 0.08 -27.10 12.50
C ASP A 55 0.76 -26.44 13.70
N ILE A 56 1.77 -27.09 14.26
CA ILE A 56 2.59 -26.53 15.35
C ILE A 56 3.39 -25.32 14.85
N ARG A 57 4.00 -25.39 13.67
CA ARG A 57 4.73 -24.23 13.09
C ARG A 57 3.78 -23.06 12.83
N ILE A 58 2.61 -23.32 12.25
CA ILE A 58 1.58 -22.31 11.99
C ILE A 58 1.14 -21.63 13.28
N GLU A 59 0.82 -22.40 14.32
CA GLU A 59 0.38 -21.84 15.60
C GLU A 59 1.52 -21.09 16.31
N ALA A 60 2.79 -21.53 16.17
CA ALA A 60 3.95 -20.79 16.67
C ALA A 60 4.06 -19.40 16.02
N VAL A 61 3.92 -19.31 14.69
CA VAL A 61 3.94 -18.00 13.98
C VAL A 61 2.81 -17.10 14.46
N LYS A 62 1.58 -17.64 14.63
CA LYS A 62 0.45 -16.86 15.15
C LYS A 62 0.72 -16.36 16.56
N ALA A 63 1.23 -17.24 17.45
CA ALA A 63 1.56 -16.88 18.81
C ALA A 63 2.65 -15.80 18.89
N ILE A 64 3.70 -15.88 18.05
CA ILE A 64 4.75 -14.86 17.95
C ILE A 64 4.17 -13.52 17.46
N THR A 65 3.25 -13.56 16.49
CA THR A 65 2.54 -12.36 15.98
C THR A 65 1.69 -11.72 17.09
N ASP A 66 1.01 -12.53 17.91
CA ASP A 66 0.19 -12.05 19.02
C ASP A 66 1.02 -11.44 20.17
N VAL A 67 2.24 -11.94 20.40
CA VAL A 67 3.20 -11.33 21.34
C VAL A 67 3.55 -9.91 20.87
N GLY A 68 3.81 -9.68 19.59
CA GLY A 68 3.88 -8.39 18.95
C GLY A 68 4.93 -7.41 19.50
N THR A 69 6.03 -7.91 20.08
CA THR A 69 7.12 -7.09 20.60
C THR A 69 8.29 -7.01 19.60
N PRO A 70 9.26 -6.09 19.76
CA PRO A 70 10.44 -6.05 18.90
C PRO A 70 11.20 -7.39 18.83
N GLY A 71 11.16 -8.20 19.89
CA GLY A 71 11.72 -9.55 19.93
C GLY A 71 11.00 -10.56 19.01
N SER A 72 9.76 -10.27 18.59
CA SER A 72 9.01 -11.11 17.64
C SER A 72 9.55 -11.04 16.22
N LEU A 73 10.26 -9.97 15.83
CA LEU A 73 10.70 -9.76 14.45
C LEU A 73 11.69 -10.84 13.97
N ALA A 74 12.69 -11.18 14.75
CA ALA A 74 13.70 -12.17 14.35
C ALA A 74 13.07 -13.59 14.15
N PRO A 75 12.21 -14.12 15.05
CA PRO A 75 11.48 -15.36 14.81
C PRO A 75 10.55 -15.29 13.57
N LEU A 76 9.88 -14.16 13.31
CA LEU A 76 9.03 -14.00 12.11
C LEU A 76 9.86 -13.99 10.82
N ILE A 77 11.04 -13.34 10.84
CA ILE A 77 12.00 -13.41 9.72
C ILE A 77 12.45 -14.87 9.49
N GLN A 78 12.75 -15.63 10.55
CA GLN A 78 13.06 -17.06 10.42
C GLN A 78 11.91 -17.83 9.78
N ALA A 79 10.66 -17.61 10.26
CA ALA A 79 9.47 -18.28 9.73
C ALA A 79 9.15 -17.89 8.28
N SER A 80 9.53 -16.69 7.83
CA SER A 80 9.37 -16.30 6.42
C SER A 80 10.23 -17.13 5.45
N ALA A 81 11.26 -17.81 5.94
CA ALA A 81 12.11 -18.73 5.18
C ALA A 81 11.68 -20.20 5.29
N ASP A 82 10.52 -20.51 5.89
CA ASP A 82 9.96 -21.87 5.90
C ASP A 82 9.68 -22.36 4.47
N ASN A 83 9.69 -23.68 4.28
CA ASN A 83 9.36 -24.29 2.99
C ASN A 83 7.85 -24.41 2.73
N ASP A 84 7.03 -24.19 3.74
CA ASP A 84 5.57 -24.22 3.62
C ASP A 84 5.01 -22.83 3.32
N PRO A 85 4.15 -22.68 2.30
CA PRO A 85 3.62 -21.37 1.89
C PRO A 85 2.70 -20.74 2.94
N GLU A 86 1.96 -21.52 3.73
CA GLU A 86 1.07 -20.97 4.78
C GLU A 86 1.89 -20.37 5.93
N VAL A 87 3.01 -21.00 6.31
CA VAL A 87 3.94 -20.46 7.30
C VAL A 87 4.54 -19.16 6.80
N GLN A 88 4.98 -19.11 5.54
CA GLN A 88 5.53 -17.91 4.91
C GLN A 88 4.52 -16.74 4.88
N ILE A 89 3.28 -17.02 4.48
CA ILE A 89 2.21 -16.01 4.41
C ILE A 89 1.93 -15.43 5.80
N ARG A 90 1.80 -16.30 6.81
CA ARG A 90 1.52 -15.84 8.19
C ARG A 90 2.67 -15.08 8.81
N ALA A 91 3.91 -15.51 8.53
CA ALA A 91 5.10 -14.77 8.95
C ALA A 91 5.13 -13.37 8.32
N THR A 92 4.85 -13.28 7.03
CA THR A 92 4.73 -11.99 6.30
C THR A 92 3.67 -11.10 6.93
N ASP A 93 2.46 -11.64 7.18
CA ASP A 93 1.38 -10.90 7.83
C ASP A 93 1.77 -10.43 9.24
N GLY A 94 2.48 -11.28 10.00
CA GLY A 94 3.00 -10.94 11.33
C GLY A 94 4.02 -9.79 11.29
N LEU A 95 4.93 -9.81 10.31
CA LEU A 95 5.89 -8.73 10.10
C LEU A 95 5.18 -7.40 9.77
N VAL A 96 4.17 -7.43 8.88
CA VAL A 96 3.36 -6.23 8.58
C VAL A 96 2.59 -5.78 9.82
N ASN A 97 1.96 -6.69 10.56
CA ASN A 97 1.15 -6.37 11.74
C ASN A 97 1.96 -5.69 12.85
N PHE A 98 3.27 -5.97 12.95
CA PHE A 98 4.15 -5.30 13.90
C PHE A 98 4.26 -3.79 13.60
N TYR A 99 4.38 -3.40 12.32
CA TYR A 99 4.52 -1.99 11.89
C TYR A 99 3.17 -1.31 11.65
N LEU A 100 2.14 -2.09 11.35
CA LEU A 100 0.77 -1.63 11.14
C LEU A 100 -0.19 -2.45 12.04
N PRO A 101 -0.30 -2.12 13.34
CA PRO A 101 -1.13 -2.86 14.28
C PRO A 101 -2.59 -2.96 13.83
N GLY A 102 -3.16 -4.17 13.89
CA GLY A 102 -4.52 -4.45 13.41
C GLY A 102 -4.59 -4.94 11.97
N TYR A 103 -3.47 -5.03 11.25
CA TYR A 103 -3.42 -5.65 9.93
C TYR A 103 -3.90 -7.11 9.96
N VAL A 104 -3.46 -7.89 10.94
CA VAL A 104 -4.00 -9.21 11.24
C VAL A 104 -5.15 -9.05 12.23
N GLN A 105 -6.40 -9.20 11.77
CA GLN A 105 -7.56 -9.15 12.66
C GLN A 105 -7.55 -10.36 13.60
N ARG A 106 -7.57 -10.11 14.91
CA ARG A 106 -7.65 -11.14 15.94
C ARG A 106 -9.04 -11.77 15.93
N GLY A 107 -9.16 -13.05 15.52
CA GLY A 107 -10.41 -13.83 15.62
C GLY A 107 -10.76 -14.67 14.38
N LEU A 108 -11.74 -15.55 14.55
CA LEU A 108 -12.24 -16.52 13.55
C LEU A 108 -12.72 -15.89 12.21
N GLY A 109 -12.95 -14.58 12.16
CA GLY A 109 -13.39 -13.87 10.94
C GLY A 109 -12.28 -13.52 9.94
N ALA A 110 -11.01 -13.61 10.34
CA ALA A 110 -9.90 -13.19 9.48
C ALA A 110 -9.68 -14.11 8.27
N SER A 111 -9.92 -15.41 8.43
CA SER A 111 -9.78 -16.40 7.35
C SER A 111 -10.88 -16.29 6.28
N LEU A 112 -12.07 -15.83 6.63
CA LEU A 112 -13.22 -15.71 5.72
C LEU A 112 -13.16 -14.43 4.85
N LYS A 113 -12.49 -13.36 5.30
CA LYS A 113 -12.34 -12.13 4.50
C LYS A 113 -11.34 -12.26 3.34
N ARG A 114 -10.40 -13.22 3.38
CA ARG A 114 -9.48 -13.48 2.26
C ARG A 114 -10.17 -14.04 1.01
N VAL A 115 -11.27 -14.77 1.16
CA VAL A 115 -11.95 -15.50 0.06
C VAL A 115 -13.01 -14.66 -0.67
N GLY A 116 -13.45 -13.53 -0.12
CA GLY A 116 -14.67 -12.83 -0.56
C GLY A 116 -14.54 -11.37 -1.00
N THR A 117 -13.35 -10.80 -1.11
CA THR A 117 -13.25 -9.40 -1.58
C THR A 117 -13.52 -9.31 -3.07
N SER A 118 -14.68 -8.73 -3.42
CA SER A 118 -15.03 -8.38 -4.78
C SER A 118 -13.95 -7.47 -5.39
N ILE A 119 -13.79 -7.54 -6.71
CA ILE A 119 -12.83 -6.73 -7.47
C ILE A 119 -12.88 -5.24 -7.11
N LYS A 120 -14.04 -4.69 -6.75
CA LYS A 120 -14.19 -3.31 -6.26
C LYS A 120 -13.51 -3.04 -4.90
N GLY A 121 -13.55 -3.99 -3.96
CA GLY A 121 -12.87 -3.86 -2.66
C GLY A 121 -11.35 -3.94 -2.77
N LYS A 122 -10.82 -4.69 -3.74
CA LYS A 122 -9.36 -4.78 -3.98
C LYS A 122 -8.76 -3.46 -4.51
N PHE A 123 -9.52 -2.66 -5.26
CA PHE A 123 -9.04 -1.37 -5.77
C PHE A 123 -9.05 -0.24 -4.73
N THR A 124 -9.94 -0.29 -3.73
CA THR A 124 -10.04 0.73 -2.69
C THR A 124 -9.21 0.41 -1.45
N ASP A 125 -9.08 -0.85 -1.07
CA ASP A 125 -8.36 -1.25 0.16
C ASP A 125 -6.83 -1.26 0.02
N THR A 126 -6.31 -1.35 -1.21
CA THR A 126 -4.87 -1.55 -1.42
C THR A 126 -4.07 -0.24 -1.39
N ASN A 127 -4.67 0.90 -1.73
CA ASN A 127 -3.93 2.15 -1.82
C ASN A 127 -3.85 2.94 -0.51
N ASP A 128 -4.78 2.73 0.44
CA ASP A 128 -4.84 3.49 1.69
C ASP A 128 -4.07 2.84 2.86
N GLN A 129 -3.80 1.52 2.80
CA GLN A 129 -3.06 0.83 3.85
C GLN A 129 -1.56 0.94 3.62
N VAL A 130 -0.94 1.87 4.29
CA VAL A 130 0.52 2.02 4.38
C VAL A 130 0.90 2.47 5.78
N ILE A 131 2.14 2.18 6.18
CA ILE A 131 2.69 2.69 7.45
C ILE A 131 2.84 4.21 7.42
N ASP A 132 2.78 4.82 8.59
CA ASP A 132 3.06 6.24 8.72
C ASP A 132 4.51 6.60 8.35
N ALA A 133 4.76 7.81 7.86
CA ALA A 133 6.07 8.23 7.38
C ALA A 133 7.17 8.22 8.45
N PHE A 134 6.80 8.29 9.73
CA PHE A 134 7.74 8.22 10.85
C PHE A 134 8.05 6.79 11.31
N VAL A 135 7.39 5.77 10.74
CA VAL A 135 7.65 4.35 11.02
C VAL A 135 8.72 3.85 10.07
N ILE A 136 9.84 3.38 10.61
CA ILE A 136 10.98 2.91 9.82
C ILE A 136 11.11 1.39 9.99
N PRO A 137 10.80 0.59 8.96
CA PRO A 137 11.00 -0.86 9.01
C PRO A 137 12.48 -1.22 9.09
N ARG A 138 12.79 -2.29 9.83
CA ARG A 138 14.16 -2.82 9.92
C ARG A 138 14.63 -3.33 8.56
N PRO A 139 15.91 -3.10 8.20
CA PRO A 139 16.47 -3.56 6.91
C PRO A 139 16.39 -5.07 6.70
N ASP A 140 16.57 -5.88 7.74
CA ASP A 140 16.51 -7.33 7.66
C ASP A 140 15.08 -7.85 7.38
N VAL A 141 14.04 -7.15 7.85
CA VAL A 141 12.65 -7.43 7.51
C VAL A 141 12.41 -7.18 6.00
N ILE A 142 12.88 -6.04 5.49
CA ILE A 142 12.76 -5.70 4.07
C ILE A 142 13.51 -6.74 3.21
N GLN A 143 14.72 -7.13 3.62
CA GLN A 143 15.52 -8.13 2.92
C GLN A 143 14.84 -9.50 2.90
N ALA A 144 14.27 -9.95 4.02
CA ALA A 144 13.54 -11.21 4.11
C ALA A 144 12.33 -11.23 3.17
N LEU A 145 11.52 -10.15 3.17
CA LEU A 145 10.37 -10.01 2.28
C LEU A 145 10.79 -9.93 0.80
N GLY A 146 11.88 -9.21 0.46
CA GLY A 146 12.42 -9.18 -0.89
C GLY A 146 12.88 -10.56 -1.38
N THR A 147 13.48 -11.36 -0.50
CA THR A 147 13.82 -12.75 -0.79
C THR A 147 12.56 -13.58 -1.07
N LEU A 148 11.50 -13.38 -0.28
CA LEU A 148 10.22 -14.07 -0.46
C LEU A 148 9.55 -13.71 -1.80
N VAL A 149 9.63 -12.47 -2.25
CA VAL A 149 9.14 -12.07 -3.59
C VAL A 149 9.82 -12.88 -4.70
N ARG A 150 11.13 -13.13 -4.58
CA ARG A 150 11.90 -13.86 -5.60
C ARG A 150 11.72 -15.37 -5.55
N SER A 151 11.58 -15.95 -4.34
CA SER A 151 11.73 -17.40 -4.13
C SER A 151 10.74 -17.99 -3.13
N GLY A 152 9.62 -17.33 -2.84
CA GLY A 152 8.58 -17.86 -1.97
C GLY A 152 8.00 -19.17 -2.51
N ALA A 153 7.57 -20.04 -1.60
CA ALA A 153 7.14 -21.42 -1.88
C ALA A 153 5.88 -21.53 -2.75
N SER A 154 5.10 -20.45 -2.85
CA SER A 154 3.92 -20.40 -3.74
C SER A 154 3.76 -19.00 -4.36
N VAL A 155 2.91 -18.92 -5.39
CA VAL A 155 2.49 -17.65 -6.03
C VAL A 155 1.88 -16.72 -4.99
N GLU A 156 1.02 -17.25 -4.10
CA GLU A 156 0.35 -16.50 -3.05
C GLU A 156 1.35 -15.93 -2.03
N ALA A 157 2.36 -16.72 -1.63
CA ALA A 157 3.40 -16.26 -0.71
C ALA A 157 4.22 -15.12 -1.32
N ARG A 158 4.61 -15.25 -2.61
CA ARG A 158 5.33 -14.20 -3.36
C ARG A 158 4.50 -12.94 -3.52
N ALA A 159 3.23 -13.06 -3.90
CA ALA A 159 2.30 -11.95 -4.04
C ALA A 159 2.05 -11.24 -2.68
N ASN A 160 1.89 -12.02 -1.59
CA ASN A 160 1.71 -11.46 -0.25
C ASN A 160 2.96 -10.68 0.21
N ALA A 161 4.16 -11.18 -0.09
CA ALA A 161 5.41 -10.49 0.20
C ALA A 161 5.54 -9.17 -0.60
N SER A 162 5.15 -9.16 -1.88
CA SER A 162 5.11 -7.93 -2.69
C SER A 162 4.16 -6.90 -2.09
N ARG A 163 2.96 -7.31 -1.69
CA ARG A 163 1.98 -6.46 -0.99
C ARG A 163 2.55 -5.90 0.32
N ALA A 164 3.20 -6.74 1.13
CA ALA A 164 3.82 -6.35 2.39
C ALA A 164 4.88 -5.25 2.19
N LEU A 165 5.75 -5.38 1.19
CA LEU A 165 6.76 -4.38 0.84
C LEU A 165 6.13 -3.04 0.44
N GLY A 166 5.01 -3.06 -0.27
CA GLY A 166 4.25 -1.86 -0.60
C GLY A 166 3.68 -1.18 0.65
N ILE A 167 3.05 -1.93 1.56
CA ILE A 167 2.50 -1.43 2.82
C ILE A 167 3.61 -0.80 3.67
N LEU A 168 4.77 -1.44 3.75
CA LEU A 168 5.95 -0.97 4.47
C LEU A 168 6.72 0.14 3.74
N ARG A 169 6.29 0.58 2.56
CA ARG A 169 6.97 1.58 1.72
C ARG A 169 8.47 1.32 1.56
N ALA A 170 8.80 0.06 1.33
CA ALA A 170 10.16 -0.48 1.37
C ALA A 170 10.96 -0.11 0.11
N LYS A 171 11.51 1.09 0.04
CA LYS A 171 12.32 1.56 -1.11
C LYS A 171 13.49 0.64 -1.45
N ALA A 172 14.14 0.06 -0.44
CA ALA A 172 15.27 -0.85 -0.65
C ALA A 172 14.89 -2.14 -1.42
N ALA A 173 13.60 -2.51 -1.45
CA ALA A 173 13.10 -3.68 -2.17
C ALA A 173 12.62 -3.38 -3.61
N VAL A 174 12.75 -2.14 -4.09
CA VAL A 174 12.37 -1.78 -5.47
C VAL A 174 13.03 -2.68 -6.52
N PRO A 175 14.32 -3.05 -6.43
CA PRO A 175 14.92 -3.98 -7.38
C PRO A 175 14.25 -5.36 -7.41
N ASP A 176 13.85 -5.88 -6.24
CA ASP A 176 13.17 -7.18 -6.13
C ASP A 176 11.78 -7.15 -6.77
N LEU A 177 11.02 -6.07 -6.52
CA LEU A 177 9.70 -5.85 -7.12
C LEU A 177 9.78 -5.69 -8.64
N VAL A 178 10.75 -4.92 -9.15
CA VAL A 178 10.98 -4.75 -10.60
C VAL A 178 11.40 -6.07 -11.25
N ALA A 179 12.21 -6.88 -10.57
CA ALA A 179 12.57 -8.22 -11.05
C ALA A 179 11.34 -9.15 -11.15
N ALA A 180 10.44 -9.06 -10.16
CA ALA A 180 9.21 -9.85 -10.14
C ALA A 180 8.26 -9.53 -11.31
N LEU A 181 8.26 -8.30 -11.86
CA LEU A 181 7.49 -7.93 -13.04
C LEU A 181 7.89 -8.75 -14.29
N ARG A 182 9.10 -9.31 -14.30
CA ARG A 182 9.65 -10.10 -15.41
C ARG A 182 9.68 -11.61 -15.11
N SER A 183 8.88 -12.05 -14.13
CA SER A 183 8.79 -13.46 -13.78
C SER A 183 8.49 -14.31 -15.03
N LYS A 184 9.30 -15.39 -15.21
CA LYS A 184 9.17 -16.29 -16.36
C LYS A 184 7.84 -17.04 -16.38
N ASP A 185 7.27 -17.27 -15.20
CA ASP A 185 6.06 -18.07 -15.01
C ASP A 185 4.77 -17.27 -15.24
N LYS A 186 4.88 -15.97 -15.61
CA LYS A 186 3.74 -15.06 -15.82
C LYS A 186 2.73 -15.08 -14.68
N ASP A 187 3.22 -15.13 -13.44
CA ASP A 187 2.38 -15.14 -12.25
C ASP A 187 1.67 -13.80 -12.11
N THR A 188 0.51 -13.70 -12.72
CA THR A 188 -0.30 -12.46 -12.79
C THR A 188 -0.49 -11.79 -11.45
N ASP A 189 -0.72 -12.56 -10.37
CA ASP A 189 -0.91 -12.00 -9.04
C ASP A 189 0.38 -11.42 -8.46
N VAL A 190 1.54 -12.03 -8.70
CA VAL A 190 2.83 -11.48 -8.24
C VAL A 190 3.14 -10.19 -9.00
N ILE A 191 2.95 -10.18 -10.32
CA ILE A 191 3.14 -8.98 -11.15
C ILE A 191 2.23 -7.85 -10.69
N PHE A 192 0.94 -8.14 -10.51
CA PHE A 192 -0.04 -7.16 -10.06
C PHE A 192 0.30 -6.58 -8.69
N GLU A 193 0.55 -7.42 -7.67
CA GLU A 193 0.87 -6.96 -6.32
C GLU A 193 2.22 -6.21 -6.28
N SER A 194 3.17 -6.56 -7.17
CA SER A 194 4.42 -5.82 -7.31
C SER A 194 4.20 -4.42 -7.92
N LEU A 195 3.31 -4.29 -8.92
CA LEU A 195 2.92 -2.98 -9.46
C LEU A 195 2.26 -2.12 -8.38
N ILE A 196 1.29 -2.67 -7.65
CA ILE A 196 0.64 -1.96 -6.53
C ILE A 196 1.64 -1.58 -5.42
N ALA A 197 2.63 -2.43 -5.15
CA ALA A 197 3.68 -2.10 -4.20
C ALA A 197 4.53 -0.91 -4.69
N LEU A 198 4.91 -0.89 -5.95
CA LEU A 198 5.66 0.21 -6.55
C LEU A 198 4.87 1.53 -6.54
N GLU A 199 3.54 1.47 -6.75
CA GLU A 199 2.65 2.63 -6.61
C GLU A 199 2.65 3.21 -5.19
N LYS A 200 2.68 2.35 -4.15
CA LYS A 200 2.74 2.76 -2.75
C LYS A 200 4.10 3.32 -2.35
N ILE A 201 5.18 2.72 -2.85
CA ILE A 201 6.56 3.12 -2.58
C ILE A 201 6.89 4.47 -3.23
N ARG A 202 6.36 4.75 -4.44
CA ARG A 202 6.58 6.00 -5.18
C ARG A 202 8.05 6.30 -5.46
N ASP A 203 8.85 5.29 -5.77
CA ASP A 203 10.24 5.46 -6.17
C ASP A 203 10.35 5.48 -7.70
N GLU A 204 10.73 6.63 -8.26
CA GLU A 204 10.83 6.85 -9.70
C GLU A 204 11.86 5.93 -10.38
N SER A 205 12.83 5.38 -9.64
CA SER A 205 13.81 4.43 -10.16
C SER A 205 13.20 3.15 -10.73
N ALA A 206 11.99 2.79 -10.29
CA ALA A 206 11.24 1.65 -10.82
C ALA A 206 10.63 1.89 -12.21
N ALA A 207 10.45 3.15 -12.61
CA ALA A 207 9.69 3.54 -13.78
C ALA A 207 10.13 2.87 -15.11
N PRO A 208 11.43 2.73 -15.44
CA PRO A 208 11.86 2.04 -16.65
C PRO A 208 11.50 0.54 -16.67
N GLY A 209 11.33 -0.05 -15.49
CA GLY A 209 11.01 -1.47 -15.32
C GLY A 209 9.55 -1.82 -15.58
N VAL A 210 8.65 -0.84 -15.73
CA VAL A 210 7.19 -1.06 -15.80
C VAL A 210 6.66 -0.95 -17.24
N ALA A 211 7.26 -0.09 -18.08
CA ALA A 211 6.70 0.32 -19.37
C ALA A 211 6.34 -0.83 -20.34
N PHE A 212 7.03 -1.96 -20.28
CA PHE A 212 6.75 -3.11 -21.14
C PHE A 212 5.38 -3.78 -20.88
N LEU A 213 4.77 -3.54 -19.70
CA LEU A 213 3.47 -4.07 -19.31
C LEU A 213 2.28 -3.20 -19.78
N LEU A 214 2.53 -2.05 -20.40
CA LEU A 214 1.46 -1.16 -20.89
C LEU A 214 0.54 -1.82 -21.95
N ARG A 215 1.01 -2.89 -22.59
CA ARG A 215 0.26 -3.70 -23.56
C ARG A 215 0.11 -5.16 -23.12
N ASP A 216 0.15 -5.40 -21.79
CA ASP A 216 -0.05 -6.75 -21.28
C ASP A 216 -1.42 -7.29 -21.68
N LEU A 217 -1.50 -8.61 -21.95
CA LEU A 217 -2.73 -9.28 -22.35
C LEU A 217 -3.70 -9.46 -21.17
N ASP A 218 -3.17 -9.54 -19.95
CA ASP A 218 -4.00 -9.50 -18.74
C ASP A 218 -4.41 -8.06 -18.46
N GLN A 219 -5.70 -7.80 -18.57
CA GLN A 219 -6.23 -6.44 -18.38
C GLN A 219 -5.95 -5.87 -16.99
N LYS A 220 -5.90 -6.71 -15.95
CA LYS A 220 -5.61 -6.27 -14.57
C LYS A 220 -4.18 -5.77 -14.47
N VAL A 221 -3.24 -6.50 -15.06
CA VAL A 221 -1.82 -6.10 -15.14
C VAL A 221 -1.67 -4.86 -16.00
N GLN A 222 -2.30 -4.81 -17.17
CA GLN A 222 -2.25 -3.66 -18.07
C GLN A 222 -2.71 -2.38 -17.38
N LEU A 223 -3.86 -2.40 -16.71
CA LEU A 223 -4.40 -1.24 -16.00
C LEU A 223 -3.48 -0.79 -14.88
N ALA A 224 -2.99 -1.71 -14.06
CA ALA A 224 -2.04 -1.39 -12.99
C ALA A 224 -0.72 -0.80 -13.55
N ALA A 225 -0.19 -1.37 -14.64
CA ALA A 225 1.02 -0.84 -15.27
C ALA A 225 0.84 0.59 -15.82
N ILE A 226 -0.32 0.85 -16.46
CA ILE A 226 -0.68 2.19 -16.95
C ILE A 226 -0.72 3.19 -15.79
N GLU A 227 -1.35 2.85 -14.68
CA GLU A 227 -1.43 3.68 -13.49
C GLU A 227 -0.04 3.89 -12.86
N THR A 228 0.71 2.82 -12.70
CA THR A 228 2.06 2.85 -12.13
C THR A 228 3.00 3.78 -12.89
N VAL A 229 3.02 3.77 -14.24
CA VAL A 229 3.90 4.68 -15.00
C VAL A 229 3.51 6.14 -14.84
N GLY A 230 2.23 6.45 -14.71
CA GLY A 230 1.75 7.80 -14.38
C GLY A 230 2.22 8.25 -13.00
N LEU A 231 2.01 7.41 -11.99
CA LEU A 231 2.37 7.68 -10.60
C LEU A 231 3.88 7.78 -10.37
N LEU A 232 4.68 7.00 -11.10
CA LEU A 232 6.14 7.04 -11.07
C LEU A 232 6.76 8.11 -11.99
N GLN A 233 5.94 9.00 -12.56
CA GLN A 233 6.38 10.12 -13.41
C GLN A 233 7.25 9.68 -14.60
N ASN A 234 6.95 8.54 -15.22
CA ASN A 234 7.70 7.99 -16.35
C ASN A 234 7.37 8.72 -17.67
N LYS A 235 7.93 9.90 -17.88
CA LYS A 235 7.71 10.70 -19.08
C LYS A 235 8.10 9.98 -20.38
N SER A 236 9.05 9.04 -20.34
CA SER A 236 9.41 8.25 -21.52
C SER A 236 8.29 7.33 -22.02
N SER A 237 7.29 7.06 -21.20
CA SER A 237 6.11 6.25 -21.57
C SER A 237 5.00 7.04 -22.27
N VAL A 238 5.10 8.38 -22.41
CA VAL A 238 4.08 9.20 -23.07
C VAL A 238 3.72 8.71 -24.48
N PRO A 239 4.67 8.40 -25.39
CA PRO A 239 4.33 7.88 -26.71
C PRO A 239 3.56 6.55 -26.66
N GLN A 240 3.92 5.65 -25.75
CA GLN A 240 3.26 4.36 -25.59
C GLN A 240 1.86 4.51 -25.00
N LEU A 241 1.66 5.44 -24.06
CA LEU A 241 0.34 5.74 -23.48
C LEU A 241 -0.59 6.37 -24.53
N LEU A 242 -0.09 7.26 -25.40
CA LEU A 242 -0.84 7.80 -26.53
C LEU A 242 -1.29 6.70 -27.47
N ASP A 243 -0.39 5.77 -27.82
CA ASP A 243 -0.72 4.62 -28.66
C ASP A 243 -1.77 3.69 -27.99
N VAL A 244 -1.63 3.41 -26.69
CA VAL A 244 -2.63 2.61 -25.94
C VAL A 244 -4.00 3.32 -25.94
N LEU A 245 -4.03 4.63 -25.74
CA LEU A 245 -5.24 5.43 -25.75
C LEU A 245 -5.96 5.40 -27.13
N GLU A 246 -5.19 5.53 -28.21
CA GLU A 246 -5.71 5.55 -29.57
C GLU A 246 -6.24 4.18 -30.01
N ASN A 247 -5.47 3.14 -29.77
CA ASN A 247 -5.72 1.80 -30.32
C ASN A 247 -6.61 0.92 -29.41
N SER A 248 -6.80 1.25 -28.13
CA SER A 248 -7.66 0.47 -27.26
C SER A 248 -9.13 0.62 -27.62
N ARG A 249 -9.86 -0.50 -27.65
CA ARG A 249 -11.33 -0.53 -27.73
C ARG A 249 -12.00 -0.54 -26.36
N ASN A 250 -11.23 -0.68 -25.29
CA ASN A 250 -11.72 -0.78 -23.92
C ASN A 250 -11.70 0.60 -23.25
N ASN A 251 -12.89 1.11 -22.87
CA ASN A 251 -12.99 2.42 -22.24
C ASN A 251 -12.27 2.50 -20.88
N LYS A 252 -12.14 1.41 -20.13
CA LYS A 252 -11.37 1.41 -18.86
C LYS A 252 -9.89 1.67 -19.14
N VAL A 253 -9.33 1.02 -20.17
CA VAL A 253 -7.94 1.21 -20.60
C VAL A 253 -7.74 2.63 -21.13
N LYS A 254 -8.67 3.15 -21.93
CA LYS A 254 -8.61 4.54 -22.42
C LYS A 254 -8.60 5.56 -21.27
N ARG A 255 -9.51 5.39 -20.29
CA ARG A 255 -9.56 6.27 -19.10
C ARG A 255 -8.24 6.20 -18.34
N ALA A 256 -7.73 5.00 -18.04
CA ALA A 256 -6.46 4.84 -17.34
C ALA A 256 -5.30 5.49 -18.10
N ALA A 257 -5.20 5.28 -19.42
CA ALA A 257 -4.16 5.86 -20.26
C ALA A 257 -4.23 7.39 -20.27
N LEU A 258 -5.42 7.97 -20.42
CA LEU A 258 -5.60 9.42 -20.41
C LEU A 258 -5.31 10.03 -19.03
N THR A 259 -5.71 9.34 -17.93
CA THR A 259 -5.38 9.75 -16.57
C THR A 259 -3.86 9.73 -16.33
N SER A 260 -3.17 8.68 -16.80
CA SER A 260 -1.71 8.59 -16.68
C SER A 260 -1.01 9.66 -17.52
N LEU A 261 -1.49 9.94 -18.74
CA LEU A 261 -1.00 11.07 -19.55
C LEU A 261 -1.19 12.39 -18.80
N ALA A 262 -2.34 12.60 -18.15
CA ALA A 262 -2.59 13.79 -17.36
C ALA A 262 -1.63 13.94 -16.16
N MET A 263 -1.13 12.86 -15.61
CA MET A 263 -0.08 12.86 -14.57
C MET A 263 1.32 13.16 -15.13
N LEU A 264 1.50 13.07 -16.45
CA LEU A 264 2.77 13.25 -17.17
C LEU A 264 2.67 14.48 -18.10
N PRO A 265 2.59 15.72 -17.53
CA PRO A 265 2.33 16.89 -18.36
C PRO A 265 3.36 17.03 -19.49
N ASP A 266 2.86 16.95 -20.72
CA ASP A 266 3.61 17.12 -21.97
C ASP A 266 2.70 17.84 -22.98
N GLU A 267 3.19 18.93 -23.57
CA GLU A 267 2.45 19.72 -24.57
C GLU A 267 1.99 18.88 -25.78
N LYS A 268 2.72 17.81 -26.11
CA LYS A 268 2.31 16.86 -27.15
C LYS A 268 0.95 16.21 -26.88
N SER A 269 0.56 16.11 -25.61
CA SER A 269 -0.73 15.53 -25.19
C SER A 269 -1.88 16.54 -25.25
N ARG A 270 -1.63 17.84 -25.48
CA ARG A 270 -2.67 18.89 -25.51
C ARG A 270 -3.78 18.59 -26.50
N VAL A 271 -3.45 18.15 -27.70
CA VAL A 271 -4.45 17.80 -28.74
C VAL A 271 -5.40 16.72 -28.25
N VAL A 272 -4.86 15.76 -27.51
CA VAL A 272 -5.64 14.65 -26.96
C VAL A 272 -6.55 15.16 -25.83
N TYR A 273 -6.06 16.01 -24.94
CA TYR A 273 -6.91 16.58 -23.86
C TYR A 273 -8.06 17.41 -24.44
N ASN A 274 -7.81 18.28 -25.42
CA ASN A 274 -8.85 19.07 -26.08
C ASN A 274 -9.91 18.18 -26.76
N LYS A 275 -9.50 17.06 -27.37
CA LYS A 275 -10.41 16.08 -27.98
C LYS A 275 -11.35 15.45 -26.95
N TYR A 276 -10.84 15.06 -25.78
CA TYR A 276 -11.60 14.33 -24.78
C TYR A 276 -12.32 15.21 -23.75
N LEU A 277 -12.06 16.52 -23.72
CA LEU A 277 -12.71 17.45 -22.78
C LEU A 277 -14.24 17.49 -22.94
N HIS A 278 -14.74 17.18 -24.12
CA HIS A 278 -16.17 17.14 -24.46
C HIS A 278 -16.67 15.72 -24.81
N ASP A 279 -15.92 14.66 -24.40
CA ASP A 279 -16.32 13.30 -24.69
C ASP A 279 -17.59 12.91 -23.92
N LYS A 280 -18.37 11.97 -24.46
CA LYS A 280 -19.56 11.42 -23.80
C LYS A 280 -19.23 10.70 -22.48
N ASP A 281 -18.03 10.17 -22.36
CA ASP A 281 -17.55 9.43 -21.21
C ASP A 281 -17.03 10.40 -20.13
N ASP A 282 -17.67 10.39 -18.96
CA ASP A 282 -17.35 11.28 -17.85
C ASP A 282 -15.91 11.10 -17.31
N GLY A 283 -15.39 9.87 -17.31
CA GLY A 283 -14.02 9.60 -16.90
C GLY A 283 -12.97 10.16 -17.88
N LEU A 284 -13.27 10.15 -19.18
CA LEU A 284 -12.38 10.76 -20.19
C LEU A 284 -12.44 12.29 -20.09
N ARG A 285 -13.62 12.89 -19.87
CA ARG A 285 -13.69 14.35 -19.62
C ARG A 285 -12.90 14.76 -18.38
N ALA A 286 -13.04 13.99 -17.29
CA ALA A 286 -12.30 14.22 -16.04
C ALA A 286 -10.80 14.22 -16.28
N ALA A 287 -10.25 13.15 -16.88
CA ALA A 287 -8.82 13.01 -17.15
C ALA A 287 -8.30 14.11 -18.10
N ALA A 288 -9.09 14.49 -19.11
CA ALA A 288 -8.75 15.57 -20.03
C ALA A 288 -8.63 16.93 -19.30
N ALA A 289 -9.59 17.25 -18.44
CA ALA A 289 -9.59 18.48 -17.63
C ALA A 289 -8.32 18.54 -16.73
N GLU A 290 -7.99 17.43 -16.07
CA GLU A 290 -6.78 17.32 -15.26
C GLU A 290 -5.52 17.54 -16.09
N GLY A 291 -5.44 16.94 -17.28
CA GLY A 291 -4.32 17.11 -18.21
C GLY A 291 -4.13 18.57 -18.62
N VAL A 292 -5.21 19.25 -19.01
CA VAL A 292 -5.16 20.71 -19.34
C VAL A 292 -4.68 21.52 -18.14
N GLY A 293 -5.21 21.27 -16.93
CA GLY A 293 -4.79 21.99 -15.73
C GLY A 293 -3.30 21.83 -15.43
N ARG A 294 -2.76 20.60 -15.55
CA ARG A 294 -1.33 20.33 -15.30
C ARG A 294 -0.37 20.84 -16.36
N LEU A 295 -0.86 21.18 -17.57
CA LEU A 295 -0.06 21.94 -18.56
C LEU A 295 0.21 23.38 -18.11
N LYS A 296 -0.55 23.90 -17.14
CA LYS A 296 -0.35 25.21 -16.50
C LYS A 296 -0.33 26.38 -17.48
N ASN A 297 -1.08 26.32 -18.58
CA ASN A 297 -1.23 27.42 -19.51
C ASN A 297 -2.44 28.29 -19.13
N PRO A 298 -2.26 29.54 -18.63
CA PRO A 298 -3.37 30.38 -18.22
C PRO A 298 -4.38 30.69 -19.34
N ALA A 299 -3.97 30.61 -20.60
CA ALA A 299 -4.85 30.83 -21.75
C ALA A 299 -5.98 29.78 -21.85
N ASP A 300 -5.85 28.63 -21.20
CA ASP A 300 -6.86 27.58 -21.19
C ASP A 300 -7.99 27.85 -20.18
N LEU A 301 -7.85 28.84 -19.30
CA LEU A 301 -8.81 29.12 -18.24
C LEU A 301 -10.24 29.39 -18.74
N PRO A 302 -10.48 30.23 -19.78
CA PRO A 302 -11.85 30.46 -20.29
C PRO A 302 -12.52 29.19 -20.79
N MET A 303 -11.77 28.29 -21.43
CA MET A 303 -12.30 27.00 -21.89
C MET A 303 -12.72 26.11 -20.72
N LEU A 304 -11.91 26.04 -19.65
CA LEU A 304 -12.22 25.27 -18.46
C LEU A 304 -13.40 25.85 -17.67
N GLU A 305 -13.55 27.18 -17.64
CA GLU A 305 -14.69 27.86 -17.02
C GLU A 305 -16.00 27.55 -17.76
N ALA A 306 -15.97 27.59 -19.09
CA ALA A 306 -17.13 27.20 -19.90
C ALA A 306 -17.51 25.74 -19.67
N ALA A 307 -16.54 24.83 -19.73
CA ALA A 307 -16.76 23.41 -19.48
C ALA A 307 -17.29 23.15 -18.04
N PHE A 308 -16.79 23.86 -17.03
CA PHE A 308 -17.24 23.74 -15.65
C PHE A 308 -18.69 24.19 -15.45
N LYS A 309 -19.10 25.25 -16.15
CA LYS A 309 -20.48 25.76 -16.10
C LYS A 309 -21.47 24.72 -16.63
N ASP A 310 -21.12 24.05 -17.72
CA ASP A 310 -21.99 23.11 -18.42
C ASP A 310 -21.93 21.67 -17.82
N GLU A 311 -20.91 21.36 -17.00
CA GLU A 311 -20.72 20.02 -16.45
C GLU A 311 -21.65 19.73 -15.26
N ASN A 312 -22.40 18.66 -15.33
CA ASN A 312 -23.36 18.23 -14.31
C ASN A 312 -22.94 16.93 -13.58
N LYS A 313 -21.90 16.24 -14.06
CA LYS A 313 -21.37 15.04 -13.40
C LYS A 313 -20.26 15.42 -12.41
N MET A 314 -20.34 14.89 -11.19
CA MET A 314 -19.43 15.30 -10.10
C MET A 314 -17.97 15.01 -10.42
N SER A 315 -17.63 13.83 -10.97
CA SER A 315 -16.25 13.47 -11.25
C SER A 315 -15.55 14.48 -12.19
N PRO A 316 -16.01 14.73 -13.42
CA PRO A 316 -15.36 15.73 -14.27
C PRO A 316 -15.51 17.16 -13.74
N ARG A 317 -16.56 17.48 -12.99
CA ARG A 317 -16.70 18.77 -12.33
C ARG A 317 -15.60 19.03 -11.31
N LEU A 318 -15.21 18.03 -10.52
CA LEU A 318 -14.09 18.13 -9.59
C LEU A 318 -12.74 18.28 -10.32
N SER A 319 -12.54 17.56 -11.43
CA SER A 319 -11.32 17.69 -12.25
C SER A 319 -11.23 19.07 -12.92
N LEU A 320 -12.36 19.62 -13.38
CA LEU A 320 -12.43 20.99 -13.89
C LEU A 320 -12.16 22.03 -12.80
N ALA A 321 -12.66 21.81 -11.58
CA ALA A 321 -12.37 22.67 -10.45
C ALA A 321 -10.87 22.65 -10.11
N PHE A 322 -10.27 21.46 -10.03
CA PHE A 322 -8.84 21.30 -9.83
C PHE A 322 -8.02 22.03 -10.91
N ALA A 323 -8.39 21.86 -12.19
CA ALA A 323 -7.71 22.51 -13.30
C ALA A 323 -7.77 24.04 -13.21
N GLN A 324 -8.92 24.61 -12.85
CA GLN A 324 -9.07 26.05 -12.67
C GLN A 324 -8.23 26.60 -11.51
N VAL A 325 -8.16 25.85 -10.37
CA VAL A 325 -7.30 26.24 -9.24
C VAL A 325 -5.84 26.19 -9.65
N MET A 326 -5.42 25.16 -10.42
CA MET A 326 -4.06 25.08 -11.00
C MET A 326 -3.72 26.27 -11.87
N LEU A 327 -4.71 26.85 -12.56
CA LEU A 327 -4.53 28.00 -13.46
C LEU A 327 -4.80 29.35 -12.79
N GLY A 328 -4.96 29.40 -11.45
CA GLY A 328 -4.99 30.66 -10.70
C GLY A 328 -6.33 31.05 -10.08
N LYS A 329 -7.38 30.24 -10.17
CA LYS A 329 -8.64 30.45 -9.43
C LYS A 329 -8.48 30.03 -7.95
N THR A 330 -7.67 30.76 -7.21
CA THR A 330 -7.20 30.36 -5.87
C THR A 330 -8.05 30.88 -4.70
N GLN A 331 -9.06 31.69 -4.98
CA GLN A 331 -9.93 32.24 -3.93
C GLN A 331 -10.93 31.19 -3.44
N ILE A 332 -11.07 31.11 -2.12
CA ILE A 332 -12.12 30.34 -1.45
C ILE A 332 -13.31 31.30 -1.24
N ALA A 333 -14.33 31.18 -2.09
CA ALA A 333 -15.54 31.96 -2.04
C ALA A 333 -16.73 31.05 -2.40
N GLU A 334 -17.94 31.46 -2.07
CA GLU A 334 -19.14 30.71 -2.38
C GLU A 334 -19.20 30.36 -3.89
N PHE A 335 -19.45 29.10 -4.20
CA PHE A 335 -19.47 28.52 -5.55
C PHE A 335 -18.12 28.54 -6.31
N SER A 336 -17.02 28.93 -5.67
CA SER A 336 -15.70 28.87 -6.32
C SER A 336 -15.23 27.44 -6.53
N PRO A 337 -14.38 27.18 -7.55
CA PRO A 337 -13.79 25.86 -7.77
C PRO A 337 -13.03 25.34 -6.57
N PHE A 338 -12.30 26.20 -5.86
CA PHE A 338 -11.52 25.79 -4.70
C PHE A 338 -12.41 25.41 -3.52
N GLN A 339 -13.47 26.18 -3.24
CA GLN A 339 -14.45 25.86 -2.21
C GLN A 339 -15.16 24.54 -2.51
N LEU A 340 -15.48 24.24 -3.80
CA LEU A 340 -16.07 22.97 -4.19
C LEU A 340 -15.17 21.78 -3.80
N LEU A 341 -13.86 21.87 -4.04
CA LEU A 341 -12.91 20.81 -3.65
C LEU A 341 -12.89 20.62 -2.13
N ILE A 342 -12.89 21.69 -1.34
CA ILE A 342 -12.85 21.62 0.13
C ILE A 342 -14.17 21.03 0.65
N ASN A 343 -15.32 21.54 0.21
CA ASN A 343 -16.63 21.03 0.63
C ASN A 343 -16.82 19.55 0.28
N THR A 344 -16.18 19.07 -0.79
CA THR A 344 -16.25 17.67 -1.21
C THR A 344 -15.56 16.73 -0.23
N LEU A 345 -14.70 17.22 0.68
CA LEU A 345 -14.14 16.43 1.78
C LEU A 345 -15.23 15.87 2.72
N ASN A 346 -16.40 16.47 2.77
CA ASN A 346 -17.58 15.96 3.50
C ASN A 346 -18.30 14.81 2.78
N SER A 347 -18.00 14.57 1.50
CA SER A 347 -18.71 13.57 0.68
C SER A 347 -18.02 12.21 0.73
N VAL A 348 -18.64 11.22 1.33
CA VAL A 348 -18.10 9.85 1.39
C VAL A 348 -17.75 9.29 -0.01
N GLY A 349 -18.57 9.59 -1.02
CA GLY A 349 -18.39 9.03 -2.38
C GLY A 349 -17.28 9.72 -3.21
N TYR A 350 -16.99 10.99 -2.95
CA TYR A 350 -16.06 11.78 -3.77
C TYR A 350 -14.89 12.35 -2.98
N ARG A 351 -14.87 12.16 -1.68
CA ARG A 351 -13.82 12.62 -0.76
C ARG A 351 -12.42 12.23 -1.22
N GLY A 352 -12.24 10.97 -1.66
CA GLY A 352 -10.94 10.48 -2.13
C GLY A 352 -10.40 11.26 -3.33
N VAL A 353 -11.27 11.67 -4.26
CA VAL A 353 -10.89 12.47 -5.44
C VAL A 353 -10.48 13.88 -5.00
N ALA A 354 -11.33 14.53 -4.18
CA ALA A 354 -11.02 15.87 -3.66
C ALA A 354 -9.74 15.89 -2.82
N TYR A 355 -9.54 14.88 -1.97
CA TYR A 355 -8.33 14.70 -1.18
C TYR A 355 -7.08 14.63 -2.07
N ALA A 356 -7.09 13.80 -3.12
CA ALA A 356 -5.97 13.66 -4.03
C ALA A 356 -5.62 15.00 -4.73
N PHE A 357 -6.63 15.73 -5.19
CA PHE A 357 -6.42 17.04 -5.80
C PHE A 357 -5.88 18.07 -4.82
N LEU A 358 -6.42 18.12 -3.61
CA LEU A 358 -5.96 19.05 -2.58
C LEU A 358 -4.54 18.71 -2.09
N VAL A 359 -4.15 17.42 -2.04
CA VAL A 359 -2.78 17.00 -1.78
C VAL A 359 -1.83 17.54 -2.85
N GLU A 360 -2.21 17.48 -4.13
CA GLU A 360 -1.40 18.03 -5.21
C GLU A 360 -1.32 19.56 -5.16
N LEU A 361 -2.44 20.22 -4.98
CA LEU A 361 -2.53 21.68 -4.87
C LEU A 361 -1.73 22.23 -3.68
N ALA A 362 -1.78 21.59 -2.52
CA ALA A 362 -1.08 22.01 -1.31
C ALA A 362 0.46 21.92 -1.40
N ARG A 363 1.00 21.23 -2.43
CA ARG A 363 2.45 21.29 -2.72
C ARG A 363 2.91 22.68 -3.16
N ASN A 364 2.00 23.48 -3.73
CA ASN A 364 2.26 24.87 -4.06
C ASN A 364 2.11 25.74 -2.79
N PRO A 365 3.17 26.41 -2.31
CA PRO A 365 3.10 27.28 -1.12
C PRO A 365 2.03 28.37 -1.19
N VAL A 366 1.76 28.90 -2.38
CA VAL A 366 0.77 29.97 -2.60
C VAL A 366 -0.67 29.51 -2.30
N LEU A 367 -0.95 28.20 -2.41
CA LEU A 367 -2.29 27.63 -2.20
C LEU A 367 -2.53 27.17 -0.74
N ARG A 368 -1.50 27.15 0.13
CA ARG A 368 -1.64 26.70 1.51
C ARG A 368 -2.36 27.67 2.45
N PRO A 369 -2.12 29.01 2.41
CA PRO A 369 -2.81 29.91 3.30
C PRO A 369 -4.34 29.83 3.24
N PRO A 370 -5.00 29.73 2.06
CA PRO A 370 -6.43 29.46 1.99
C PRO A 370 -6.85 28.15 2.68
N LEU A 371 -6.03 27.08 2.58
CA LEU A 371 -6.30 25.82 3.25
C LEU A 371 -6.16 25.91 4.78
N TYR A 372 -5.24 26.74 5.30
CA TYR A 372 -5.13 26.98 6.75
C TYR A 372 -6.40 27.65 7.29
N HIS A 373 -6.90 28.65 6.58
CA HIS A 373 -8.16 29.28 6.96
C HIS A 373 -9.33 28.30 6.93
N ALA A 374 -9.44 27.48 5.88
CA ALA A 374 -10.46 26.44 5.80
C ALA A 374 -10.35 25.40 6.94
N ALA A 375 -9.12 25.07 7.37
CA ALA A 375 -8.89 24.18 8.51
C ALA A 375 -9.30 24.79 9.85
N GLU A 376 -9.28 26.11 10.00
CA GLU A 376 -9.73 26.80 11.22
C GLU A 376 -11.26 26.79 11.36
N ILE A 377 -11.99 27.08 10.28
CA ILE A 377 -13.44 27.33 10.32
C ILE A 377 -14.28 26.16 9.78
N GLY A 378 -13.65 25.16 9.18
CA GLY A 378 -14.30 24.06 8.50
C GLY A 378 -15.04 23.10 9.42
N THR A 379 -15.81 22.22 8.80
CA THR A 379 -16.47 21.11 9.49
C THR A 379 -15.44 20.13 10.07
N LYS A 380 -15.87 19.23 10.94
CA LYS A 380 -15.03 18.17 11.48
C LYS A 380 -14.32 17.38 10.38
N ASP A 381 -15.06 16.89 9.36
CA ASP A 381 -14.48 16.13 8.25
C ASP A 381 -13.45 16.96 7.47
N GLU A 382 -13.76 18.21 7.15
CA GLU A 382 -12.83 19.12 6.47
C GLU A 382 -11.53 19.29 7.28
N LYS A 383 -11.61 19.55 8.59
CA LYS A 383 -10.45 19.70 9.47
C LYS A 383 -9.57 18.43 9.48
N VAL A 384 -10.18 17.26 9.67
CA VAL A 384 -9.48 15.96 9.66
C VAL A 384 -8.74 15.73 8.33
N TYR A 385 -9.43 15.94 7.20
CA TYR A 385 -8.80 15.70 5.90
C TYR A 385 -7.80 16.79 5.50
N LEU A 386 -8.01 18.04 5.88
CA LEU A 386 -7.03 19.11 5.70
C LEU A 386 -5.76 18.86 6.53
N ALA A 387 -5.87 18.34 7.77
CA ALA A 387 -4.72 17.90 8.54
C ALA A 387 -3.92 16.83 7.80
N ARG A 388 -4.58 15.80 7.23
CA ARG A 388 -3.94 14.75 6.41
C ARG A 388 -3.27 15.31 5.16
N ILE A 389 -3.90 16.26 4.48
CA ILE A 389 -3.35 16.92 3.28
C ILE A 389 -2.06 17.66 3.66
N LEU A 390 -2.09 18.46 4.73
CA LEU A 390 -0.93 19.22 5.20
C LEU A 390 0.19 18.32 5.73
N ALA A 391 -0.13 17.16 6.31
CA ALA A 391 0.86 16.17 6.70
C ALA A 391 1.68 15.65 5.51
N VAL A 392 1.05 15.47 4.35
CA VAL A 392 1.67 14.90 3.15
C VAL A 392 2.31 15.96 2.26
N SER A 393 1.70 17.14 2.15
CA SER A 393 2.06 18.17 1.17
C SER A 393 2.48 19.51 1.78
N GLY A 394 2.34 19.67 3.10
CA GLY A 394 2.80 20.86 3.83
C GLY A 394 4.32 20.95 3.93
N SER A 395 4.78 22.07 4.45
CA SER A 395 6.17 22.33 4.81
C SER A 395 6.22 23.03 6.18
N GLN A 396 7.34 23.64 6.55
CA GLN A 396 7.52 24.29 7.85
C GLN A 396 6.42 25.32 8.18
N ASP A 397 5.88 26.00 7.16
CA ASP A 397 4.78 26.97 7.32
C ASP A 397 3.44 26.34 7.74
N SER A 398 3.27 25.03 7.54
CA SER A 398 2.07 24.28 7.92
C SER A 398 2.07 23.81 9.39
N VAL A 399 3.21 23.91 10.09
CA VAL A 399 3.37 23.42 11.47
C VAL A 399 2.40 24.12 12.40
N ALA A 400 2.31 25.45 12.34
CA ALA A 400 1.43 26.24 13.21
C ALA A 400 -0.06 25.85 13.05
N CYS A 401 -0.51 25.60 11.81
CA CYS A 401 -1.88 25.14 11.55
C CYS A 401 -2.14 23.76 12.17
N LEU A 402 -1.22 22.82 12.01
CA LEU A 402 -1.35 21.48 12.59
C LEU A 402 -1.24 21.47 14.12
N GLU A 403 -0.44 22.37 14.71
CA GLU A 403 -0.40 22.56 16.15
C GLU A 403 -1.75 23.07 16.69
N LYS A 404 -2.40 24.01 16.01
CA LYS A 404 -3.76 24.43 16.37
C LYS A 404 -4.75 23.28 16.32
N LEU A 405 -4.75 22.50 15.22
CA LEU A 405 -5.63 21.35 15.06
C LEU A 405 -5.38 20.26 16.11
N SER A 406 -4.14 20.08 16.58
CA SER A 406 -3.83 19.12 17.66
C SER A 406 -4.40 19.50 19.02
N HIS A 407 -4.93 20.71 19.17
CA HIS A 407 -5.62 21.21 20.35
C HIS A 407 -7.10 21.57 20.06
N ASP A 408 -7.66 21.05 18.96
CA ASP A 408 -9.08 21.26 18.64
C ASP A 408 -9.97 20.67 19.73
N GLY A 409 -11.14 21.25 19.94
CA GLY A 409 -12.12 20.77 20.92
C GLY A 409 -12.78 19.42 20.56
N ASP A 410 -12.68 18.96 19.29
CA ASP A 410 -13.13 17.64 18.88
C ASP A 410 -11.94 16.65 18.95
N ASP A 411 -12.12 15.57 19.74
CA ASP A 411 -11.07 14.57 20.00
C ASP A 411 -10.51 13.92 18.72
N GLU A 412 -11.34 13.67 17.68
CA GLU A 412 -10.89 13.07 16.44
C GLU A 412 -10.04 14.05 15.63
N VAL A 413 -10.41 15.32 15.59
CA VAL A 413 -9.62 16.39 14.97
C VAL A 413 -8.30 16.55 15.69
N ALA A 414 -8.30 16.60 17.04
CA ALA A 414 -7.09 16.73 17.83
C ALA A 414 -6.12 15.56 17.63
N GLN A 415 -6.62 14.33 17.64
CA GLN A 415 -5.80 13.12 17.39
C GLN A 415 -5.21 13.12 15.99
N GLU A 416 -6.01 13.46 14.96
CA GLU A 416 -5.52 13.52 13.58
C GLU A 416 -4.53 14.68 13.39
N GLY A 417 -4.78 15.84 14.02
CA GLY A 417 -3.84 16.97 14.04
C GLY A 417 -2.48 16.58 14.61
N LEU A 418 -2.47 15.86 15.74
CA LEU A 418 -1.24 15.36 16.35
C LEU A 418 -0.50 14.36 15.46
N ARG A 419 -1.25 13.42 14.83
CA ARG A 419 -0.70 12.44 13.88
C ARG A 419 -0.10 13.15 12.67
N ALA A 420 -0.84 14.11 12.09
CA ALA A 420 -0.42 14.91 10.95
C ALA A 420 0.85 15.71 11.26
N LEU A 421 0.94 16.31 12.44
CA LEU A 421 2.11 17.05 12.91
C LEU A 421 3.35 16.15 13.00
N ARG A 422 3.22 14.95 13.56
CA ARG A 422 4.31 13.95 13.62
C ARG A 422 4.76 13.53 12.23
N THR A 423 3.80 13.26 11.33
CA THR A 423 4.08 12.88 9.94
C THR A 423 4.80 13.99 9.19
N LEU A 424 4.36 15.24 9.35
CA LEU A 424 5.01 16.39 8.73
C LEU A 424 6.43 16.57 9.26
N LYS A 425 6.63 16.59 10.59
CA LYS A 425 7.96 16.75 11.22
C LYS A 425 8.95 15.64 10.83
N ALA A 426 8.47 14.43 10.54
CA ALA A 426 9.32 13.33 10.05
C ALA A 426 9.79 13.51 8.60
N ARG A 427 9.22 14.46 7.85
CA ARG A 427 9.55 14.76 6.46
C ARG A 427 10.38 16.04 6.30
N LEU A 428 10.37 16.91 7.30
CA LEU A 428 11.16 18.15 7.35
C LEU A 428 12.60 17.89 7.76
#